data_ba355c484c8eecdf26981bb410fc2f45
#
_entry.id   ba355c484c8eecdf26981bb410fc2f45
#
_cell.length_a   1.000
_cell.length_b   1.000
_cell.length_c   1.000
_cell.angle_alpha   90.00
_cell.angle_beta   90.00
_cell.angle_gamma   90.00
#
_symmetry.space_group_name_H-M   'P 1'
#
loop_
_entity.id
_entity.type
_entity.pdbx_description
1 polymer ?
#
loop_
_entity_poly.entity_id
_entity_poly.type
_entity_poly.pdbx_seq_one_letter_code
_entity_poly.pdbx_strand_id
1 'polypeptide(L)'
;AVPIDDKITDRYYQKEAIRAVCEQIQNGFRKHLLVMATGTGKTRTASSLTDVLSRGKQITNILFLADRTALVKQAKDDFKNYLPDMSLCNLCTNKDDRNARIVFSTYPTMLNAIDDIKSKDGTRLFTPAHFDLIIIDESHRSIFKKYRVIFEYFDAIMVGLTATPKTEVDRNTYDFFDMEHGVPTYAYDYETAVYQDHVLVPYYNYEVHTKFLDEGIVYDDLSEKDKERFEEDFGEDGFVPEYISSAAMNKFIFNELTVDTVLQDLMERGIHVAGGDCIGKTIIFAQNKRYAEFIVERFNKLYPKY
;
A
#
# COMPACT_ATOMS: atom_id res chain seq x y z
N ALA A 1 7.03 -6.42 32.88
CA ALA A 1 6.91 -6.05 31.44
C ALA A 1 7.86 -6.93 30.63
N VAL A 2 7.39 -7.45 29.50
CA VAL A 2 8.21 -8.23 28.56
C VAL A 2 9.11 -7.26 27.81
N PRO A 3 10.45 -7.45 27.78
CA PRO A 3 11.32 -6.55 27.03
C PRO A 3 11.10 -6.69 25.52
N ILE A 4 11.23 -5.59 24.79
CA ILE A 4 11.24 -5.59 23.32
C ILE A 4 12.57 -6.19 22.85
N ASP A 5 12.53 -7.11 21.88
CA ASP A 5 13.74 -7.72 21.32
C ASP A 5 14.39 -6.78 20.29
N ASP A 6 15.59 -6.32 20.58
CA ASP A 6 16.37 -5.43 19.72
C ASP A 6 16.79 -6.06 18.39
N LYS A 7 16.77 -7.40 18.28
CA LYS A 7 17.01 -8.10 17.02
C LYS A 7 15.84 -7.92 16.04
N ILE A 8 14.61 -7.79 16.57
CA ILE A 8 13.43 -7.52 15.76
C ILE A 8 13.37 -6.02 15.47
N THR A 9 13.49 -5.16 16.47
CA THR A 9 13.52 -3.70 16.29
C THR A 9 14.40 -3.00 17.32
N ASP A 10 15.33 -2.19 16.83
CA ASP A 10 16.22 -1.34 17.62
C ASP A 10 15.84 0.15 17.60
N ARG A 11 14.97 0.57 16.66
CA ARG A 11 14.58 1.95 16.44
C ARG A 11 13.66 2.44 17.55
N TYR A 12 14.00 3.61 18.13
CA TYR A 12 13.30 4.17 19.29
C TYR A 12 11.80 4.39 19.02
N TYR A 13 11.43 4.96 17.88
CA TYR A 13 10.05 5.25 17.54
C TYR A 13 9.19 3.99 17.35
N GLN A 14 9.77 2.89 16.86
CA GLN A 14 9.09 1.60 16.81
C GLN A 14 8.84 1.04 18.22
N LYS A 15 9.85 1.17 19.12
CA LYS A 15 9.70 0.78 20.52
C LYS A 15 8.64 1.61 21.25
N GLU A 16 8.57 2.91 20.98
CA GLU A 16 7.53 3.80 21.52
C GLU A 16 6.14 3.42 21.05
N ALA A 17 5.97 3.13 19.75
CA ALA A 17 4.71 2.63 19.20
C ALA A 17 4.25 1.34 19.91
N ILE A 18 5.16 0.38 20.10
CA ILE A 18 4.87 -0.87 20.80
C ILE A 18 4.48 -0.60 22.27
N ARG A 19 5.22 0.25 22.97
CA ARG A 19 4.90 0.61 24.38
C ARG A 19 3.54 1.28 24.49
N ALA A 20 3.23 2.24 23.61
CA ALA A 20 1.93 2.91 23.58
C ALA A 20 0.76 1.93 23.42
N VAL A 21 0.88 0.96 22.51
CA VAL A 21 -0.14 -0.09 22.35
C VAL A 21 -0.23 -0.96 23.60
N CYS A 22 0.90 -1.43 24.13
CA CYS A 22 0.91 -2.29 25.33
C CYS A 22 0.31 -1.57 26.56
N GLU A 23 0.59 -0.29 26.76
CA GLU A 23 0.02 0.52 27.83
C GLU A 23 -1.49 0.68 27.68
N GLN A 24 -1.98 0.94 26.47
CA GLN A 24 -3.42 1.04 26.24
C GLN A 24 -4.13 -0.31 26.44
N ILE A 25 -3.52 -1.43 26.02
CA ILE A 25 -4.07 -2.78 26.29
C ILE A 25 -4.17 -3.00 27.81
N GLN A 26 -3.15 -2.62 28.61
CA GLN A 26 -3.19 -2.75 30.07
C GLN A 26 -4.29 -1.89 30.70
N ASN A 27 -4.63 -0.76 30.09
CA ASN A 27 -5.72 0.11 30.48
C ASN A 27 -7.10 -0.36 29.98
N GLY A 28 -7.18 -1.51 29.32
CA GLY A 28 -8.43 -2.13 28.87
C GLY A 28 -8.89 -1.72 27.47
N PHE A 29 -8.13 -0.91 26.75
CA PHE A 29 -8.44 -0.57 25.38
C PHE A 29 -8.15 -1.74 24.44
N ARG A 30 -9.01 -1.96 23.46
CA ARG A 30 -8.92 -3.09 22.53
C ARG A 30 -8.66 -2.67 21.09
N LYS A 31 -8.72 -1.39 20.77
CA LYS A 31 -8.53 -0.86 19.41
C LYS A 31 -7.42 0.17 19.42
N HIS A 32 -6.48 0.01 18.50
CA HIS A 32 -5.26 0.82 18.43
C HIS A 32 -4.97 1.20 17.00
N LEU A 33 -4.54 2.44 16.76
CA LEU A 33 -4.16 2.95 15.45
C LEU A 33 -2.73 3.48 15.50
N LEU A 34 -1.86 2.90 14.66
CA LEU A 34 -0.49 3.35 14.47
C LEU A 34 -0.40 4.09 13.13
N VAL A 35 -0.13 5.38 13.18
CA VAL A 35 0.13 6.24 12.02
C VAL A 35 1.63 6.36 11.86
N MET A 36 2.22 5.69 10.87
CA MET A 36 3.66 5.68 10.66
C MET A 36 3.97 5.90 9.17
N ALA A 37 4.85 6.84 8.85
CA ALA A 37 5.22 7.15 7.48
C ALA A 37 5.69 5.91 6.69
N THR A 38 5.50 5.92 5.38
CA THR A 38 5.98 4.84 4.50
C THR A 38 7.49 4.69 4.62
N GLY A 39 7.99 3.44 4.70
CA GLY A 39 9.43 3.19 4.84
C GLY A 39 9.96 3.19 6.27
N THR A 40 9.15 3.55 7.29
CA THR A 40 9.57 3.55 8.70
C THR A 40 9.46 2.18 9.38
N GLY A 41 8.97 1.16 8.68
CA GLY A 41 8.96 -0.22 9.13
C GLY A 41 7.70 -0.64 9.90
N LYS A 42 6.50 -0.25 9.42
CA LYS A 42 5.21 -0.65 10.00
C LYS A 42 5.10 -2.17 10.24
N THR A 43 5.42 -2.98 9.23
CA THR A 43 5.39 -4.45 9.34
C THR A 43 6.35 -4.97 10.41
N ARG A 44 7.56 -4.37 10.51
CA ARG A 44 8.54 -4.70 11.54
C ARG A 44 8.03 -4.36 12.94
N THR A 45 7.40 -3.21 13.10
CA THR A 45 6.75 -2.79 14.35
C THR A 45 5.64 -3.77 14.74
N ALA A 46 4.80 -4.17 13.79
CA ALA A 46 3.74 -5.16 14.01
C ALA A 46 4.29 -6.54 14.40
N SER A 47 5.38 -6.99 13.77
CA SER A 47 6.06 -8.25 14.13
C SER A 47 6.61 -8.19 15.56
N SER A 48 7.26 -7.10 15.93
CA SER A 48 7.81 -6.92 17.27
C SER A 48 6.72 -6.79 18.34
N LEU A 49 5.61 -6.11 18.05
CA LEU A 49 4.43 -6.08 18.93
C LEU A 49 3.86 -7.48 19.13
N THR A 50 3.73 -8.27 18.05
CA THR A 50 3.29 -9.66 18.10
C THR A 50 4.19 -10.49 19.00
N ASP A 51 5.51 -10.34 18.89
CA ASP A 51 6.49 -11.01 19.75
C ASP A 51 6.28 -10.66 21.23
N VAL A 52 6.20 -9.38 21.57
CA VAL A 52 6.03 -8.90 22.95
C VAL A 52 4.74 -9.45 23.57
N LEU A 53 3.62 -9.34 22.86
CA LEU A 53 2.32 -9.80 23.35
C LEU A 53 2.26 -11.32 23.47
N SER A 54 2.87 -12.08 22.55
CA SER A 54 2.96 -13.55 22.60
C SER A 54 3.83 -14.03 23.75
N ARG A 55 5.03 -13.46 23.93
CA ARG A 55 5.91 -13.81 25.07
C ARG A 55 5.29 -13.40 26.41
N GLY A 56 4.47 -12.31 26.39
CA GLY A 56 3.65 -11.89 27.51
C GLY A 56 2.44 -12.79 27.80
N LYS A 57 2.20 -13.81 26.99
CA LYS A 57 1.04 -14.72 27.07
C LYS A 57 -0.31 -14.00 27.00
N GLN A 58 -0.35 -12.84 26.35
CA GLN A 58 -1.58 -12.06 26.17
C GLN A 58 -2.33 -12.47 24.91
N ILE A 59 -1.62 -13.01 23.90
CA ILE A 59 -2.18 -13.49 22.64
C ILE A 59 -1.56 -14.83 22.25
N THR A 60 -2.35 -15.62 21.53
CA THR A 60 -1.93 -16.91 20.96
C THR A 60 -2.08 -16.91 19.46
N ASN A 61 -3.26 -16.60 18.94
CA ASN A 61 -3.60 -16.66 17.53
C ASN A 61 -3.78 -15.25 16.96
N ILE A 62 -3.14 -14.99 15.84
CA ILE A 62 -3.08 -13.68 15.21
C ILE A 62 -3.64 -13.76 13.78
N LEU A 63 -4.44 -12.78 13.40
CA LEU A 63 -4.87 -12.54 12.03
C LEU A 63 -4.20 -11.28 11.49
N PHE A 64 -3.53 -11.40 10.34
CA PHE A 64 -3.00 -10.27 9.58
C PHE A 64 -3.84 -10.08 8.32
N LEU A 65 -4.44 -8.91 8.16
CA LEU A 65 -5.27 -8.55 7.02
C LEU A 65 -4.60 -7.48 6.16
N ALA A 66 -4.55 -7.73 4.84
CA ALA A 66 -4.12 -6.75 3.84
C ALA A 66 -5.06 -6.74 2.64
N ASP A 67 -5.03 -5.68 1.84
CA ASP A 67 -5.95 -5.50 0.71
C ASP A 67 -5.65 -6.45 -0.47
N ARG A 68 -4.35 -6.77 -0.71
CA ARG A 68 -3.90 -7.53 -1.89
C ARG A 68 -3.09 -8.75 -1.51
N THR A 69 -3.23 -9.81 -2.31
CA THR A 69 -2.48 -11.07 -2.12
C THR A 69 -0.96 -10.89 -2.14
N ALA A 70 -0.45 -9.93 -2.92
CA ALA A 70 0.98 -9.60 -2.94
C ALA A 70 1.46 -9.05 -1.59
N LEU A 71 0.67 -8.16 -0.95
CA LEU A 71 0.97 -7.61 0.38
C LEU A 71 0.86 -8.69 1.47
N VAL A 72 -0.13 -9.59 1.37
CA VAL A 72 -0.26 -10.75 2.26
C VAL A 72 0.98 -11.64 2.19
N LYS A 73 1.49 -11.91 0.98
CA LYS A 73 2.70 -12.70 0.80
C LYS A 73 3.93 -11.98 1.38
N GLN A 74 4.10 -10.70 1.06
CA GLN A 74 5.21 -9.90 1.57
C GLN A 74 5.21 -9.85 3.10
N ALA A 75 4.07 -9.54 3.72
CA ALA A 75 3.94 -9.49 5.17
C ALA A 75 4.28 -10.84 5.81
N LYS A 76 3.79 -11.96 5.23
CA LYS A 76 4.15 -13.30 5.72
C LYS A 76 5.65 -13.57 5.65
N ASP A 77 6.30 -13.21 4.54
CA ASP A 77 7.73 -13.40 4.35
C ASP A 77 8.54 -12.53 5.35
N ASP A 78 8.12 -11.29 5.59
CA ASP A 78 8.71 -10.41 6.60
C ASP A 78 8.56 -10.99 8.01
N PHE A 79 7.36 -11.43 8.39
CA PHE A 79 7.11 -12.06 9.69
C PHE A 79 7.93 -13.35 9.88
N LYS A 80 8.11 -14.15 8.84
CA LYS A 80 8.96 -15.33 8.88
C LYS A 80 10.41 -15.01 9.23
N ASN A 81 10.92 -13.87 8.71
CA ASN A 81 12.27 -13.43 9.01
C ASN A 81 12.43 -12.94 10.45
N TYR A 82 11.40 -12.26 10.99
CA TYR A 82 11.43 -11.70 12.35
C TYR A 82 11.00 -12.71 13.43
N LEU A 83 10.11 -13.64 13.10
CA LEU A 83 9.51 -14.61 14.02
C LEU A 83 9.61 -16.04 13.46
N PRO A 84 10.84 -16.56 13.27
CA PRO A 84 11.08 -17.84 12.57
C PRO A 84 10.44 -19.04 13.27
N ASP A 85 10.24 -18.96 14.60
CA ASP A 85 9.68 -20.06 15.41
C ASP A 85 8.14 -20.08 15.42
N MET A 86 7.48 -19.09 14.85
CA MET A 86 6.01 -19.07 14.77
C MET A 86 5.52 -19.76 13.49
N SER A 87 4.46 -20.58 13.63
CA SER A 87 3.80 -21.16 12.47
C SER A 87 2.97 -20.10 11.74
N LEU A 88 3.12 -20.03 10.41
CA LEU A 88 2.55 -19.00 9.54
C LEU A 88 1.73 -19.64 8.41
N CYS A 89 0.51 -19.19 8.22
CA CYS A 89 -0.37 -19.61 7.11
C CYS A 89 -0.71 -18.43 6.21
N ASN A 90 -0.63 -18.62 4.89
CA ASN A 90 -1.26 -17.72 3.91
C ASN A 90 -2.58 -18.35 3.46
N LEU A 91 -3.68 -17.87 4.00
CA LEU A 91 -5.02 -18.39 3.73
C LEU A 91 -5.46 -18.22 2.27
N CYS A 92 -4.85 -17.29 1.53
CA CYS A 92 -5.16 -17.09 0.11
C CYS A 92 -4.66 -18.25 -0.77
N THR A 93 -3.62 -18.98 -0.32
CA THR A 93 -2.98 -20.06 -1.09
C THR A 93 -3.14 -21.42 -0.45
N ASN A 94 -3.17 -21.51 0.90
CA ASN A 94 -3.29 -22.76 1.63
C ASN A 94 -4.27 -22.59 2.82
N LYS A 95 -5.40 -23.31 2.75
CA LYS A 95 -6.41 -23.31 3.81
C LYS A 95 -6.21 -24.41 4.85
N ASP A 96 -5.31 -25.35 4.59
CA ASP A 96 -5.12 -26.53 5.44
C ASP A 96 -4.34 -26.19 6.72
N ASP A 97 -3.48 -25.15 6.68
CA ASP A 97 -2.71 -24.67 7.83
C ASP A 97 -3.47 -23.64 8.69
N ARG A 98 -4.78 -23.67 8.68
CA ARG A 98 -5.65 -22.71 9.42
C ARG A 98 -5.37 -22.62 10.93
N ASN A 99 -4.73 -23.65 11.49
CA ASN A 99 -4.35 -23.70 12.91
C ASN A 99 -2.97 -23.07 13.19
N ALA A 100 -2.33 -22.46 12.18
CA ALA A 100 -1.08 -21.71 12.38
C ALA A 100 -1.30 -20.55 13.37
N ARG A 101 -0.25 -20.23 14.12
CA ARG A 101 -0.24 -19.13 15.11
C ARG A 101 -0.56 -17.77 14.46
N ILE A 102 -0.09 -17.54 13.25
CA ILE A 102 -0.37 -16.33 12.49
C ILE A 102 -0.98 -16.70 11.13
N VAL A 103 -2.19 -16.23 10.90
CA VAL A 103 -2.91 -16.40 9.63
C VAL A 103 -2.88 -15.06 8.88
N PHE A 104 -2.36 -15.10 7.67
CA PHE A 104 -2.34 -13.95 6.74
C PHE A 104 -3.44 -14.12 5.70
N SER A 105 -4.24 -13.08 5.49
CA SER A 105 -5.38 -13.15 4.56
C SER A 105 -5.67 -11.81 3.91
N THR A 106 -6.33 -11.86 2.76
CA THR A 106 -7.03 -10.67 2.24
C THR A 106 -8.43 -10.58 2.86
N TYR A 107 -9.00 -9.37 2.86
CA TYR A 107 -10.37 -9.16 3.35
C TYR A 107 -11.41 -10.04 2.64
N PRO A 108 -11.42 -10.14 1.27
CA PRO A 108 -12.37 -11.03 0.59
C PRO A 108 -12.21 -12.51 0.98
N THR A 109 -10.97 -12.98 1.14
CA THR A 109 -10.69 -14.37 1.53
C THR A 109 -11.19 -14.66 2.94
N MET A 110 -10.95 -13.74 3.89
CA MET A 110 -11.42 -13.88 5.26
C MET A 110 -12.94 -13.81 5.36
N LEU A 111 -13.58 -12.88 4.62
CA LEU A 111 -15.04 -12.79 4.57
C LEU A 111 -15.67 -14.12 4.13
N ASN A 112 -15.10 -14.75 3.10
CA ASN A 112 -15.55 -16.06 2.65
C ASN A 112 -15.28 -17.19 3.68
N ALA A 113 -14.23 -17.06 4.49
CA ALA A 113 -13.86 -18.06 5.50
C ALA A 113 -14.79 -18.06 6.72
N ILE A 114 -15.46 -16.93 7.00
CA ILE A 114 -16.43 -16.80 8.09
C ILE A 114 -17.90 -16.85 7.62
N ASP A 115 -18.13 -16.99 6.30
CA ASP A 115 -19.46 -17.09 5.71
C ASP A 115 -19.91 -18.56 5.70
N ASP A 116 -20.85 -18.93 6.55
CA ASP A 116 -21.38 -20.28 6.67
C ASP A 116 -22.22 -20.71 5.44
N ILE A 117 -22.81 -19.77 4.72
CA ILE A 117 -23.59 -20.02 3.50
C ILE A 117 -22.68 -20.52 2.35
N LYS A 118 -21.43 -20.08 2.33
CA LYS A 118 -20.45 -20.41 1.28
C LYS A 118 -19.59 -21.62 1.57
N SER A 119 -19.62 -22.16 2.80
CA SER A 119 -18.89 -23.36 3.12
C SER A 119 -19.63 -24.61 2.62
N LYS A 120 -18.91 -25.59 2.06
CA LYS A 120 -19.51 -26.82 1.50
C LYS A 120 -20.24 -27.68 2.54
N ASP A 121 -19.87 -27.56 3.80
CA ASP A 121 -20.37 -28.32 4.95
C ASP A 121 -21.20 -27.46 5.93
N GLY A 122 -21.48 -26.18 5.58
CA GLY A 122 -22.21 -25.25 6.42
C GLY A 122 -21.46 -24.80 7.68
N THR A 123 -20.14 -25.10 7.79
CA THR A 123 -19.33 -24.71 8.93
C THR A 123 -18.41 -23.53 8.59
N ARG A 124 -18.25 -22.57 9.50
CA ARG A 124 -17.29 -21.48 9.39
C ARG A 124 -15.89 -22.00 9.65
N LEU A 125 -14.91 -21.47 8.91
CA LEU A 125 -13.52 -21.92 9.04
C LEU A 125 -12.92 -21.53 10.41
N PHE A 126 -13.35 -20.41 10.96
CA PHE A 126 -12.89 -19.86 12.24
C PHE A 126 -14.08 -19.52 13.14
N THR A 127 -13.91 -19.74 14.44
CA THR A 127 -14.88 -19.28 15.45
C THR A 127 -14.66 -17.81 15.82
N PRO A 128 -15.65 -17.11 16.41
CA PRO A 128 -15.49 -15.71 16.85
C PRO A 128 -14.30 -15.48 17.80
N ALA A 129 -13.96 -16.44 18.65
CA ALA A 129 -12.87 -16.36 19.62
C ALA A 129 -11.56 -17.03 19.12
N HIS A 130 -11.42 -17.26 17.80
CA HIS A 130 -10.24 -17.94 17.27
C HIS A 130 -8.98 -17.07 17.32
N PHE A 131 -9.12 -15.77 17.03
CA PHE A 131 -8.00 -14.83 17.02
C PHE A 131 -8.06 -13.91 18.24
N ASP A 132 -6.90 -13.71 18.88
CA ASP A 132 -6.73 -12.79 20.00
C ASP A 132 -6.31 -11.40 19.53
N LEU A 133 -5.62 -11.33 18.38
CA LEU A 133 -5.14 -10.08 17.76
C LEU A 133 -5.44 -10.07 16.27
N ILE A 134 -5.96 -8.94 15.78
CA ILE A 134 -6.12 -8.64 14.35
C ILE A 134 -5.24 -7.43 14.00
N ILE A 135 -4.29 -7.62 13.10
CA ILE A 135 -3.48 -6.56 12.51
C ILE A 135 -4.09 -6.19 11.17
N ILE A 136 -4.37 -4.90 10.97
CA ILE A 136 -5.06 -4.35 9.81
C ILE A 136 -4.07 -3.43 9.08
N ASP A 137 -3.50 -3.93 7.97
CA ASP A 137 -2.58 -3.14 7.16
C ASP A 137 -3.35 -2.23 6.20
N GLU A 138 -2.80 -1.04 5.97
CA GLU A 138 -3.43 0.03 5.18
C GLU A 138 -4.87 0.32 5.63
N SER A 139 -5.04 0.58 6.94
CA SER A 139 -6.33 0.82 7.58
C SER A 139 -6.96 2.17 7.16
N HIS A 140 -7.59 2.21 5.99
CA HIS A 140 -8.28 3.38 5.46
C HIS A 140 -9.76 3.09 5.15
N ARG A 141 -10.54 4.17 4.97
CA ARG A 141 -12.01 4.24 4.95
C ARG A 141 -12.76 3.12 4.21
N SER A 142 -12.29 2.72 3.02
CA SER A 142 -13.03 1.76 2.17
C SER A 142 -13.13 0.38 2.78
N ILE A 143 -12.18 -0.01 3.61
CA ILE A 143 -12.08 -1.33 4.24
C ILE A 143 -13.17 -1.49 5.30
N PHE A 144 -13.35 -0.51 6.17
CA PHE A 144 -14.27 -0.61 7.30
C PHE A 144 -15.74 -0.66 6.88
N LYS A 145 -16.13 0.04 5.80
CA LYS A 145 -17.50 -0.03 5.28
C LYS A 145 -17.81 -1.38 4.64
N LYS A 146 -16.89 -1.88 3.80
CA LYS A 146 -17.12 -3.07 2.98
C LYS A 146 -16.97 -4.36 3.78
N TYR A 147 -16.03 -4.39 4.74
CA TYR A 147 -15.64 -5.60 5.47
C TYR A 147 -15.94 -5.53 6.96
N ARG A 148 -16.86 -4.66 7.37
CA ARG A 148 -17.28 -4.46 8.77
C ARG A 148 -17.64 -5.76 9.47
N VAL A 149 -18.31 -6.67 8.77
CA VAL A 149 -18.72 -7.98 9.28
C VAL A 149 -17.53 -8.79 9.84
N ILE A 150 -16.33 -8.68 9.25
CA ILE A 150 -15.13 -9.39 9.75
C ILE A 150 -14.79 -8.90 11.16
N PHE A 151 -14.79 -7.58 11.35
CA PHE A 151 -14.40 -6.94 12.60
C PHE A 151 -15.46 -7.08 13.70
N GLU A 152 -16.73 -7.21 13.33
CA GLU A 152 -17.84 -7.49 14.26
C GLU A 152 -17.92 -8.98 14.62
N TYR A 153 -17.40 -9.85 13.75
CA TYR A 153 -17.42 -11.29 13.96
C TYR A 153 -16.39 -11.75 14.99
N PHE A 154 -15.17 -11.23 14.96
CA PHE A 154 -14.10 -11.67 15.85
C PHE A 154 -14.03 -10.84 17.13
N ASP A 155 -13.94 -11.52 18.27
CA ASP A 155 -13.66 -10.91 19.57
C ASP A 155 -12.14 -10.83 19.80
N ALA A 156 -11.48 -9.84 19.20
CA ALA A 156 -10.03 -9.70 19.21
C ALA A 156 -9.59 -8.26 19.53
N ILE A 157 -8.34 -8.11 19.99
CA ILE A 157 -7.65 -6.82 20.00
C ILE A 157 -7.37 -6.44 18.53
N MET A 158 -7.57 -5.17 18.17
CA MET A 158 -7.37 -4.68 16.81
C MET A 158 -6.26 -3.63 16.77
N VAL A 159 -5.30 -3.79 15.85
CA VAL A 159 -4.22 -2.84 15.62
C VAL A 159 -4.21 -2.45 14.14
N GLY A 160 -4.59 -1.21 13.84
CA GLY A 160 -4.54 -0.63 12.51
C GLY A 160 -3.17 -0.02 12.23
N LEU A 161 -2.65 -0.25 11.03
CA LEU A 161 -1.44 0.35 10.51
C LEU A 161 -1.79 1.22 9.30
N THR A 162 -1.35 2.47 9.29
CA THR A 162 -1.53 3.35 8.13
C THR A 162 -0.32 4.27 7.96
N ALA A 163 -0.04 4.61 6.70
CA ALA A 163 0.95 5.64 6.35
C ALA A 163 0.31 7.02 6.15
N THR A 164 -1.01 7.10 6.05
CA THR A 164 -1.72 8.36 5.88
C THR A 164 -1.46 9.27 7.08
N PRO A 165 -1.02 10.52 6.89
CA PRO A 165 -0.77 11.46 7.98
C PRO A 165 -1.99 11.59 8.90
N LYS A 166 -1.77 11.72 10.20
CA LYS A 166 -2.85 11.74 11.22
C LYS A 166 -3.94 12.79 10.95
N THR A 167 -3.59 13.89 10.31
CA THR A 167 -4.51 14.97 9.92
C THR A 167 -5.33 14.65 8.69
N GLU A 168 -4.90 13.68 7.88
CA GLU A 168 -5.55 13.24 6.64
C GLU A 168 -6.28 11.91 6.79
N VAL A 169 -6.10 11.20 7.92
CA VAL A 169 -6.85 9.98 8.21
C VAL A 169 -8.32 10.32 8.32
N ASP A 170 -9.14 9.58 7.56
CA ASP A 170 -10.60 9.78 7.51
C ASP A 170 -11.21 9.62 8.91
N ARG A 171 -12.17 10.50 9.24
CA ARG A 171 -12.89 10.49 10.52
C ARG A 171 -13.53 9.12 10.84
N ASN A 172 -14.06 8.44 9.83
CA ASN A 172 -14.65 7.11 10.05
C ASN A 172 -13.61 6.06 10.47
N THR A 173 -12.32 6.24 10.14
CA THR A 173 -11.25 5.38 10.64
C THR A 173 -11.05 5.59 12.13
N TYR A 174 -10.99 6.84 12.59
CA TYR A 174 -10.92 7.15 14.02
C TYR A 174 -12.15 6.64 14.78
N ASP A 175 -13.35 6.86 14.23
CA ASP A 175 -14.61 6.35 14.81
C ASP A 175 -14.60 4.81 14.92
N PHE A 176 -14.05 4.10 13.92
CA PHE A 176 -13.91 2.64 13.97
C PHE A 176 -12.98 2.19 15.10
N PHE A 177 -11.89 2.90 15.33
CA PHE A 177 -10.94 2.61 16.40
C PHE A 177 -11.35 3.19 17.76
N ASP A 178 -12.54 3.79 17.89
CA ASP A 178 -13.07 4.44 19.09
C ASP A 178 -12.13 5.55 19.62
N MET A 179 -11.56 6.34 18.69
CA MET A 179 -10.56 7.38 18.97
C MET A 179 -11.05 8.77 18.59
N GLU A 180 -10.54 9.77 19.28
CA GLU A 180 -10.71 11.17 18.91
C GLU A 180 -10.01 11.46 17.57
N HIS A 181 -10.66 12.25 16.72
CA HIS A 181 -10.11 12.61 15.41
C HIS A 181 -8.76 13.32 15.54
N GLY A 182 -7.76 12.81 14.83
CA GLY A 182 -6.39 13.34 14.86
C GLY A 182 -5.53 12.84 16.04
N VAL A 183 -6.08 11.99 16.91
CA VAL A 183 -5.39 11.44 18.09
C VAL A 183 -5.28 9.91 17.98
N PRO A 184 -4.34 9.37 17.15
CA PRO A 184 -4.07 7.94 17.10
C PRO A 184 -3.38 7.44 18.37
N THR A 185 -3.29 6.12 18.56
CA THR A 185 -2.51 5.52 19.65
C THR A 185 -1.05 5.97 19.60
N TYR A 186 -0.47 6.05 18.40
CA TYR A 186 0.88 6.56 18.18
C TYR A 186 0.99 7.13 16.77
N ALA A 187 1.78 8.19 16.62
CA ALA A 187 2.08 8.80 15.33
C ALA A 187 3.59 9.03 15.18
N TYR A 188 4.13 8.61 14.03
CA TYR A 188 5.48 8.92 13.58
C TYR A 188 5.41 9.42 12.12
N ASP A 189 5.43 10.73 11.98
CA ASP A 189 5.19 11.39 10.70
C ASP A 189 6.45 11.47 9.82
N TYR A 190 6.21 11.82 8.55
CA TYR A 190 7.25 11.95 7.54
C TYR A 190 8.26 13.06 7.88
N GLU A 191 7.79 14.19 8.41
CA GLU A 191 8.64 15.33 8.71
C GLU A 191 9.64 14.99 9.81
N THR A 192 9.19 14.34 10.88
CA THR A 192 10.08 13.83 11.94
C THR A 192 11.07 12.82 11.37
N ALA A 193 10.62 11.87 10.56
CA ALA A 193 11.47 10.83 9.98
C ALA A 193 12.55 11.37 9.04
N VAL A 194 12.27 12.46 8.31
CA VAL A 194 13.21 13.07 7.36
C VAL A 194 14.10 14.12 8.03
N TYR A 195 13.50 15.09 8.73
CA TYR A 195 14.21 16.29 9.13
C TYR A 195 14.79 16.25 10.55
N GLN A 196 14.22 15.40 11.42
CA GLN A 196 14.70 15.25 12.78
C GLN A 196 15.59 14.02 12.95
N ASP A 197 15.08 12.85 12.52
CA ASP A 197 15.74 11.57 12.75
C ASP A 197 16.61 11.09 11.58
N HIS A 198 16.47 11.71 10.41
CA HIS A 198 17.18 11.32 9.18
C HIS A 198 17.05 9.83 8.83
N VAL A 199 15.91 9.21 9.15
CA VAL A 199 15.58 7.81 8.84
C VAL A 199 15.11 7.67 7.39
N LEU A 200 14.43 8.70 6.89
CA LEU A 200 14.00 8.83 5.50
C LEU A 200 14.73 9.98 4.81
N VAL A 201 14.76 9.93 3.49
CA VAL A 201 15.28 11.02 2.67
C VAL A 201 14.15 11.93 2.22
N PRO A 202 14.39 13.25 2.06
CA PRO A 202 13.41 14.15 1.49
C PRO A 202 13.12 13.78 0.03
N TYR A 203 11.89 13.99 -0.41
CA TYR A 203 11.53 13.92 -1.82
C TYR A 203 11.42 15.32 -2.41
N TYR A 204 11.60 15.41 -3.72
CA TYR A 204 11.38 16.61 -4.50
C TYR A 204 10.29 16.33 -5.53
N ASN A 205 9.28 17.19 -5.57
CA ASN A 205 8.31 17.17 -6.66
C ASN A 205 8.88 17.97 -7.82
N TYR A 206 8.88 17.37 -8.99
CA TYR A 206 9.20 18.01 -10.25
C TYR A 206 8.03 17.80 -11.20
N GLU A 207 7.35 18.88 -11.57
CA GLU A 207 6.23 18.85 -12.50
C GLU A 207 6.74 19.20 -13.90
N VAL A 208 6.48 18.31 -14.85
CA VAL A 208 6.76 18.52 -16.25
C VAL A 208 5.43 18.83 -16.96
N HIS A 209 5.29 20.03 -17.43
CA HIS A 209 4.17 20.44 -18.27
C HIS A 209 4.53 20.25 -19.73
N THR A 210 3.72 19.53 -20.46
CA THR A 210 3.84 19.46 -21.90
C THR A 210 2.85 20.45 -22.53
N LYS A 211 3.21 21.04 -23.68
CA LYS A 211 2.34 21.93 -24.42
C LYS A 211 0.94 21.34 -24.66
N PHE A 212 0.90 20.03 -24.92
CA PHE A 212 -0.34 19.30 -25.12
C PHE A 212 -1.23 19.24 -23.87
N LEU A 213 -0.64 19.10 -22.68
CA LEU A 213 -1.40 19.08 -21.42
C LEU A 213 -1.99 20.45 -21.07
N ASP A 214 -1.29 21.51 -21.44
CA ASP A 214 -1.71 22.88 -21.11
C ASP A 214 -2.66 23.45 -22.17
N GLU A 215 -2.35 23.26 -23.47
CA GLU A 215 -3.03 23.89 -24.59
C GLU A 215 -3.99 22.96 -25.36
N GLY A 216 -3.94 21.64 -25.09
CA GLY A 216 -4.66 20.65 -25.90
C GLY A 216 -3.88 20.25 -27.15
N ILE A 217 -4.54 19.55 -28.08
CA ILE A 217 -3.96 19.07 -29.34
C ILE A 217 -4.65 19.71 -30.52
N VAL A 218 -3.85 20.34 -31.37
CA VAL A 218 -4.28 20.82 -32.68
C VAL A 218 -3.88 19.77 -33.72
N TYR A 219 -4.82 19.28 -34.51
CA TYR A 219 -4.60 18.21 -35.49
C TYR A 219 -3.46 18.52 -36.47
N ASP A 220 -3.39 19.77 -36.96
CA ASP A 220 -2.37 20.21 -37.94
C ASP A 220 -0.94 20.20 -37.40
N ASP A 221 -0.77 20.28 -36.05
CA ASP A 221 0.53 20.27 -35.39
C ASP A 221 1.08 18.84 -35.16
N LEU A 222 0.30 17.82 -35.51
CA LEU A 222 0.68 16.41 -35.29
C LEU A 222 1.55 15.87 -36.43
N SER A 223 2.43 14.91 -36.11
CA SER A 223 3.11 14.11 -37.14
C SER A 223 2.11 13.26 -37.90
N GLU A 224 2.44 12.87 -39.15
CA GLU A 224 1.54 12.01 -39.97
C GLU A 224 1.13 10.72 -39.25
N LYS A 225 2.02 10.12 -38.50
CA LYS A 225 1.74 8.91 -37.71
C LYS A 225 0.82 9.18 -36.52
N ASP A 226 0.96 10.33 -35.90
CA ASP A 226 0.10 10.74 -34.79
C ASP A 226 -1.27 11.20 -35.29
N LYS A 227 -1.37 11.71 -36.52
CA LYS A 227 -2.64 12.01 -37.19
C LYS A 227 -3.47 10.74 -37.42
N GLU A 228 -2.85 9.66 -37.94
CA GLU A 228 -3.54 8.37 -38.10
C GLU A 228 -4.16 7.89 -36.78
N ARG A 229 -3.41 7.96 -35.68
CA ARG A 229 -3.93 7.61 -34.33
C ARG A 229 -4.98 8.57 -33.83
N PHE A 230 -4.79 9.84 -34.05
CA PHE A 230 -5.78 10.86 -33.69
C PHE A 230 -7.11 10.61 -34.40
N GLU A 231 -7.07 10.26 -35.68
CA GLU A 231 -8.25 9.90 -36.48
C GLU A 231 -8.91 8.61 -35.95
N GLU A 232 -8.12 7.58 -35.56
CA GLU A 232 -8.65 6.34 -34.97
C GLU A 232 -9.33 6.58 -33.61
N ASP A 233 -8.75 7.46 -32.75
CA ASP A 233 -9.24 7.68 -31.40
C ASP A 233 -10.37 8.73 -31.30
N PHE A 234 -10.39 9.72 -32.20
CA PHE A 234 -11.30 10.87 -32.17
C PHE A 234 -12.10 11.08 -33.45
N GLY A 235 -11.79 10.38 -34.53
CA GLY A 235 -12.57 10.43 -35.76
C GLY A 235 -13.91 9.69 -35.62
N GLU A 236 -15.03 10.37 -35.91
CA GLU A 236 -16.37 9.78 -35.97
C GLU A 236 -17.00 10.06 -37.32
N ASP A 237 -17.51 9.03 -38.02
CA ASP A 237 -18.26 9.13 -39.28
C ASP A 237 -17.58 9.96 -40.39
N GLY A 238 -16.24 9.88 -40.46
CA GLY A 238 -15.44 10.61 -41.45
C GLY A 238 -15.17 12.10 -41.09
N PHE A 239 -15.53 12.50 -39.89
CA PHE A 239 -15.18 13.80 -39.35
C PHE A 239 -14.03 13.67 -38.36
N VAL A 240 -12.95 14.45 -38.55
CA VAL A 240 -11.80 14.54 -37.65
C VAL A 240 -11.83 15.92 -36.99
N PRO A 241 -11.85 15.99 -35.65
CA PRO A 241 -11.85 17.29 -34.96
C PRO A 241 -10.51 18.01 -35.17
N GLU A 242 -10.55 19.31 -35.47
CA GLU A 242 -9.35 20.13 -35.61
C GLU A 242 -8.61 20.37 -34.30
N TYR A 243 -9.31 20.22 -33.16
CA TYR A 243 -8.78 20.51 -31.84
C TYR A 243 -9.40 19.62 -30.77
N ILE A 244 -8.57 19.09 -29.87
CA ILE A 244 -8.98 18.39 -28.67
C ILE A 244 -8.47 19.13 -27.43
N SER A 245 -9.38 19.47 -26.52
CA SER A 245 -9.01 20.13 -25.26
C SER A 245 -8.20 19.20 -24.34
N SER A 246 -7.37 19.80 -23.49
CA SER A 246 -6.59 19.09 -22.45
C SER A 246 -7.46 18.14 -21.59
N ALA A 247 -8.71 18.51 -21.29
CA ALA A 247 -9.64 17.68 -20.54
C ALA A 247 -10.11 16.42 -21.29
N ALA A 248 -10.14 16.46 -22.64
CA ALA A 248 -10.51 15.32 -23.48
C ALA A 248 -9.34 14.40 -23.84
N MET A 249 -8.13 14.78 -23.49
CA MET A 249 -6.88 14.09 -23.87
C MET A 249 -6.67 12.72 -23.23
N ASN A 250 -7.45 12.32 -22.22
CA ASN A 250 -7.30 11.02 -21.55
C ASN A 250 -7.38 9.81 -22.51
N LYS A 251 -7.84 10.01 -23.75
CA LYS A 251 -7.85 8.99 -24.81
C LYS A 251 -6.57 8.99 -25.67
N PHE A 252 -5.85 10.13 -25.77
CA PHE A 252 -4.70 10.31 -26.68
C PHE A 252 -3.32 10.18 -26.02
N ILE A 253 -3.23 9.52 -24.86
CA ILE A 253 -1.99 9.35 -24.09
C ILE A 253 -0.92 8.49 -24.82
N PHE A 254 -1.29 7.83 -25.92
CA PHE A 254 -0.40 6.96 -26.73
C PHE A 254 0.44 7.71 -27.80
N ASN A 255 0.59 9.01 -27.67
CA ASN A 255 1.43 9.81 -28.60
C ASN A 255 2.92 9.49 -28.40
N GLU A 256 3.59 9.02 -29.46
CA GLU A 256 5.01 8.66 -29.43
C GLU A 256 5.89 9.85 -29.01
N LEU A 257 5.61 11.03 -29.58
CA LEU A 257 6.41 12.23 -29.30
C LEU A 257 6.32 12.65 -27.84
N THR A 258 5.12 12.60 -27.25
CA THR A 258 4.92 12.93 -25.83
C THR A 258 5.68 11.94 -24.92
N VAL A 259 5.55 10.63 -25.17
CA VAL A 259 6.26 9.63 -24.40
C VAL A 259 7.77 9.75 -24.54
N ASP A 260 8.25 9.97 -25.78
CA ASP A 260 9.67 10.16 -26.04
C ASP A 260 10.23 11.39 -25.31
N THR A 261 9.49 12.49 -25.33
CA THR A 261 9.89 13.73 -24.62
C THR A 261 9.95 13.51 -23.11
N VAL A 262 8.95 12.83 -22.53
CA VAL A 262 8.94 12.49 -21.09
C VAL A 262 10.09 11.55 -20.72
N LEU A 263 10.38 10.55 -21.56
CA LEU A 263 11.50 9.64 -21.35
C LEU A 263 12.85 10.35 -21.47
N GLN A 264 13.00 11.27 -22.41
CA GLN A 264 14.21 12.09 -22.55
C GLN A 264 14.41 12.99 -21.32
N ASP A 265 13.37 13.70 -20.89
CA ASP A 265 13.42 14.53 -19.68
C ASP A 265 13.79 13.72 -18.43
N LEU A 266 13.21 12.51 -18.29
CA LEU A 266 13.57 11.58 -17.21
C LEU A 266 15.05 11.18 -17.28
N MET A 267 15.56 10.87 -18.45
CA MET A 267 16.94 10.46 -18.63
C MET A 267 17.96 11.59 -18.47
N GLU A 268 17.55 12.84 -18.74
CA GLU A 268 18.41 14.02 -18.59
C GLU A 268 18.40 14.57 -17.16
N ARG A 269 17.22 14.59 -16.51
CA ARG A 269 17.01 15.28 -15.22
C ARG A 269 16.78 14.34 -14.04
N GLY A 270 16.54 13.05 -14.31
CA GLY A 270 16.39 12.04 -13.28
C GLY A 270 17.64 11.87 -12.43
N ILE A 271 17.49 11.26 -11.27
CA ILE A 271 18.63 10.99 -10.36
C ILE A 271 19.54 9.97 -11.01
N HIS A 272 20.79 10.35 -11.22
CA HIS A 272 21.83 9.46 -11.74
C HIS A 272 22.67 8.83 -10.62
N VAL A 273 23.09 7.59 -10.86
CA VAL A 273 23.96 6.80 -9.98
C VAL A 273 25.20 6.32 -10.75
N ALA A 274 26.12 5.61 -10.09
CA ALA A 274 27.36 5.13 -10.70
C ALA A 274 28.20 6.24 -11.37
N GLY A 275 28.34 7.39 -10.68
CA GLY A 275 29.13 8.51 -11.21
C GLY A 275 28.45 9.29 -12.36
N GLY A 276 27.18 9.06 -12.61
CA GLY A 276 26.42 9.68 -13.69
C GLY A 276 26.11 8.75 -14.87
N ASP A 277 26.67 7.55 -14.87
CA ASP A 277 26.57 6.61 -16.01
C ASP A 277 25.21 5.94 -16.13
N CYS A 278 24.43 5.85 -15.03
CA CYS A 278 23.15 5.17 -15.02
C CYS A 278 22.07 6.01 -14.35
N ILE A 279 20.85 5.95 -14.89
CA ILE A 279 19.66 6.45 -14.17
C ILE A 279 19.42 5.63 -12.88
N GLY A 280 19.06 6.27 -11.80
CA GLY A 280 18.69 5.62 -10.55
C GLY A 280 17.46 4.72 -10.70
N LYS A 281 17.18 3.91 -9.69
CA LYS A 281 15.97 3.06 -9.70
C LYS A 281 14.73 3.92 -9.90
N THR A 282 14.02 3.66 -10.98
CA THR A 282 12.86 4.46 -11.42
C THR A 282 11.62 3.58 -11.51
N ILE A 283 10.48 4.11 -11.06
CA ILE A 283 9.17 3.47 -11.24
C ILE A 283 8.31 4.43 -12.05
N ILE A 284 7.78 3.95 -13.19
CA ILE A 284 6.86 4.71 -14.03
C ILE A 284 5.45 4.15 -13.84
N PHE A 285 4.52 5.01 -13.41
CA PHE A 285 3.11 4.67 -13.30
C PHE A 285 2.39 5.02 -14.58
N ALA A 286 1.81 4.02 -15.22
CA ALA A 286 1.02 4.19 -16.43
C ALA A 286 -0.48 4.05 -16.12
N GLN A 287 -1.33 4.66 -16.94
CA GLN A 287 -2.78 4.64 -16.78
C GLN A 287 -3.35 3.20 -16.81
N ASN A 288 -2.79 2.34 -17.67
CA ASN A 288 -3.19 0.94 -17.81
C ASN A 288 -2.02 0.08 -18.32
N LYS A 289 -2.22 -1.24 -18.36
CA LYS A 289 -1.20 -2.21 -18.80
C LYS A 289 -0.71 -1.94 -20.22
N ARG A 290 -1.62 -1.68 -21.18
CA ARG A 290 -1.28 -1.43 -22.57
C ARG A 290 -0.38 -0.20 -22.72
N TYR A 291 -0.67 0.85 -21.95
CA TYR A 291 0.16 2.04 -21.93
C TYR A 291 1.53 1.80 -21.30
N ALA A 292 1.61 0.98 -20.25
CA ALA A 292 2.90 0.59 -19.67
C ALA A 292 3.75 -0.19 -20.70
N GLU A 293 3.16 -1.12 -21.44
CA GLU A 293 3.83 -1.88 -22.51
C GLU A 293 4.34 -0.95 -23.62
N PHE A 294 3.55 0.06 -24.00
CA PHE A 294 3.95 1.07 -24.97
C PHE A 294 5.14 1.93 -24.48
N ILE A 295 5.11 2.38 -23.22
CA ILE A 295 6.25 3.10 -22.64
C ILE A 295 7.54 2.26 -22.66
N VAL A 296 7.45 0.96 -22.32
CA VAL A 296 8.58 0.03 -22.37
C VAL A 296 9.12 -0.13 -23.79
N GLU A 297 8.24 -0.27 -24.79
CA GLU A 297 8.64 -0.33 -26.20
C GLU A 297 9.40 0.93 -26.63
N ARG A 298 8.87 2.12 -26.31
CA ARG A 298 9.52 3.39 -26.60
C ARG A 298 10.87 3.52 -25.90
N PHE A 299 10.92 3.17 -24.61
CA PHE A 299 12.17 3.21 -23.84
C PHE A 299 13.25 2.32 -24.47
N ASN A 300 12.94 1.06 -24.80
CA ASN A 300 13.88 0.14 -25.42
C ASN A 300 14.36 0.62 -26.80
N LYS A 301 13.50 1.34 -27.55
CA LYS A 301 13.87 1.91 -28.84
C LYS A 301 14.82 3.09 -28.69
N LEU A 302 14.58 3.97 -27.72
CA LEU A 302 15.39 5.16 -27.46
C LEU A 302 16.71 4.84 -26.74
N TYR A 303 16.67 3.86 -25.84
CA TYR A 303 17.79 3.53 -24.94
C TYR A 303 18.11 2.02 -24.96
N PRO A 304 18.56 1.48 -26.10
CA PRO A 304 18.78 0.03 -26.28
C PRO A 304 19.94 -0.55 -25.45
N LYS A 305 20.69 0.30 -24.74
CA LYS A 305 21.80 -0.12 -23.88
C LYS A 305 21.42 -0.29 -22.40
N TYR A 306 20.18 0.05 -22.05
CA TYR A 306 19.63 -0.11 -20.70
C TYR A 306 18.81 -1.46 -20.58
#